data_cd4aaf199a37e6809ea815b216019b58
#
_entry.id   cd4aaf199a37e6809ea815b216019b58
#
_cell.length_a   1.000
_cell.length_b   1.000
_cell.length_c   1.000
_cell.angle_alpha   90.00
_cell.angle_beta   90.00
_cell.angle_gamma   90.00
#
_symmetry.space_group_name_H-M   'P 1'
#
loop_
_entity.id
_entity.type
_entity.pdbx_description
1 polymer ?
#
loop_
_entity_poly.entity_id
_entity_poly.type
_entity_poly.pdbx_seq_one_letter_code
_entity_poly.pdbx_strand_id
1 'polypeptide(L)'
;MLAHRLKQARLRAGLSQEKLGKLAGIDPMSASARMNQYERGKHSPDYQLMCRVAEILKMPVSWFYTEDEDHARLQEIYYLLSPVARQALMAQAEIVLSTNPPSASESTPAAASN
;
A
#
# COMPACT_ATOMS: atom_id res chain seq x y z
N MET A 1 -8.85 -3.59 -1.08
CA MET A 1 -8.00 -2.41 -1.39
C MET A 1 -8.74 -1.15 -0.97
N LEU A 2 -8.02 -0.23 -0.36
CA LEU A 2 -8.59 1.05 0.08
C LEU A 2 -8.63 2.02 -1.09
N ALA A 3 -9.82 2.43 -1.49
CA ALA A 3 -10.00 3.26 -2.69
C ALA A 3 -9.21 4.59 -2.60
N HIS A 4 -9.21 5.21 -1.42
CA HIS A 4 -8.51 6.49 -1.25
C HIS A 4 -6.98 6.37 -1.42
N ARG A 5 -6.41 5.20 -1.10
CA ARG A 5 -4.97 4.95 -1.28
C ARG A 5 -4.60 4.95 -2.76
N LEU A 6 -5.45 4.32 -3.57
CA LEU A 6 -5.21 4.26 -5.01
C LEU A 6 -5.19 5.66 -5.62
N LYS A 7 -6.20 6.47 -5.31
CA LYS A 7 -6.28 7.83 -5.81
C LYS A 7 -5.11 8.67 -5.32
N GLN A 8 -4.76 8.56 -4.05
CA GLN A 8 -3.66 9.30 -3.45
C GLN A 8 -2.33 9.00 -4.17
N ALA A 9 -2.02 7.73 -4.35
CA ALA A 9 -0.77 7.34 -5.00
C ALA A 9 -0.75 7.75 -6.47
N ARG A 10 -1.89 7.64 -7.16
CA ARG A 10 -1.98 8.06 -8.55
C ARG A 10 -1.71 9.54 -8.70
N LEU A 11 -2.32 10.36 -7.85
CA LEU A 11 -2.13 11.81 -7.89
C LEU A 11 -0.69 12.20 -7.56
N ARG A 12 -0.06 11.53 -6.60
CA ARG A 12 1.35 11.73 -6.28
C ARG A 12 2.25 11.44 -7.49
N ALA A 13 1.89 10.43 -8.27
CA ALA A 13 2.66 10.05 -9.45
C ALA A 13 2.37 10.95 -10.66
N GLY A 14 1.40 11.85 -10.56
CA GLY A 14 1.04 12.75 -11.66
C GLY A 14 0.37 12.06 -12.82
N LEU A 15 -0.28 10.92 -12.58
CA LEU A 15 -0.92 10.15 -13.65
C LEU A 15 -2.42 10.36 -13.66
N SER A 16 -3.00 10.38 -14.89
CA SER A 16 -4.44 10.34 -15.03
C SER A 16 -4.96 8.92 -14.78
N GLN A 17 -6.25 8.79 -14.55
CA GLN A 17 -6.89 7.48 -14.43
C GLN A 17 -6.66 6.65 -15.70
N GLU A 18 -6.83 7.27 -16.87
CA GLU A 18 -6.63 6.59 -18.13
C GLU A 18 -5.20 6.12 -18.29
N LYS A 19 -4.22 6.98 -18.02
CA LYS A 19 -2.82 6.64 -18.17
C LYS A 19 -2.42 5.49 -17.26
N LEU A 20 -2.82 5.57 -15.99
CA LEU A 20 -2.52 4.50 -15.04
C LEU A 20 -3.15 3.18 -15.49
N GLY A 21 -4.42 3.23 -15.90
CA GLY A 21 -5.11 2.02 -16.35
C GLY A 21 -4.42 1.37 -17.53
N LYS A 22 -4.02 2.16 -18.52
CA LYS A 22 -3.30 1.65 -19.69
C LYS A 22 -1.96 1.03 -19.31
N LEU A 23 -1.20 1.72 -18.46
CA LEU A 23 0.10 1.21 -18.01
C LEU A 23 -0.06 -0.10 -17.23
N ALA A 24 -1.16 -0.26 -16.53
CA ALA A 24 -1.44 -1.47 -15.77
C ALA A 24 -2.02 -2.61 -16.61
N GLY A 25 -2.19 -2.39 -17.91
CA GLY A 25 -2.65 -3.43 -18.81
C GLY A 25 -4.16 -3.52 -18.99
N ILE A 26 -4.90 -2.51 -18.53
CA ILE A 26 -6.35 -2.46 -18.78
C ILE A 26 -6.58 -2.01 -20.22
N ASP A 27 -7.58 -2.62 -20.87
CA ASP A 27 -7.96 -2.24 -22.22
C ASP A 27 -8.14 -0.71 -22.31
N PRO A 28 -7.49 -0.04 -23.29
CA PRO A 28 -7.57 1.42 -23.41
C PRO A 28 -8.99 1.97 -23.43
N MET A 29 -9.93 1.26 -24.03
CA MET A 29 -11.33 1.69 -24.10
C MET A 29 -12.02 1.69 -22.74
N SER A 30 -11.51 0.92 -21.78
CA SER A 30 -12.11 0.76 -20.47
C SER A 30 -11.26 1.36 -19.34
N ALA A 31 -10.04 1.79 -19.65
CA ALA A 31 -9.04 2.12 -18.64
C ALA A 31 -9.51 3.22 -17.68
N SER A 32 -10.01 4.32 -18.22
CA SER A 32 -10.46 5.45 -17.40
C SER A 32 -11.66 5.06 -16.54
N ALA A 33 -12.66 4.43 -17.15
CA ALA A 33 -13.89 4.05 -16.44
C ALA A 33 -13.61 3.04 -15.33
N ARG A 34 -12.79 2.02 -15.61
CA ARG A 34 -12.48 0.99 -14.62
C ARG A 34 -11.66 1.57 -13.46
N MET A 35 -10.67 2.39 -13.76
CA MET A 35 -9.88 3.02 -12.72
C MET A 35 -10.74 3.91 -11.82
N ASN A 36 -11.67 4.65 -12.41
CA ASN A 36 -12.60 5.48 -11.66
C ASN A 36 -13.46 4.64 -10.72
N GLN A 37 -13.95 3.48 -11.18
CA GLN A 37 -14.74 2.58 -10.34
C GLN A 37 -13.93 2.07 -9.14
N TYR A 38 -12.66 1.75 -9.36
CA TYR A 38 -11.76 1.33 -8.27
C TYR A 38 -11.56 2.46 -7.25
N GLU A 39 -11.33 3.67 -7.73
CA GLU A 39 -11.09 4.82 -6.84
C GLU A 39 -12.34 5.25 -6.08
N ARG A 40 -13.52 4.91 -6.59
CA ARG A 40 -14.79 5.20 -5.91
C ARG A 40 -15.27 4.05 -5.04
N GLY A 41 -14.51 2.97 -4.98
CA GLY A 41 -14.86 1.81 -4.17
C GLY A 41 -16.02 0.97 -4.70
N LYS A 42 -16.42 1.19 -5.95
CA LYS A 42 -17.53 0.43 -6.56
C LYS A 42 -17.11 -0.97 -6.94
N HIS A 43 -15.85 -1.15 -7.31
CA HIS A 43 -15.27 -2.44 -7.64
C HIS A 43 -13.88 -2.50 -7.04
N SER A 44 -13.41 -3.70 -6.75
CA SER A 44 -12.05 -3.92 -6.28
C SER A 44 -11.24 -4.57 -7.39
N PRO A 45 -10.04 -4.07 -7.68
CA PRO A 45 -9.14 -4.75 -8.61
C PRO A 45 -8.68 -6.07 -8.00
N ASP A 46 -8.41 -7.06 -8.87
CA ASP A 46 -7.83 -8.30 -8.37
C ASP A 46 -6.37 -8.06 -7.92
N TYR A 47 -5.82 -9.04 -7.21
CA TYR A 47 -4.48 -8.90 -6.63
C TYR A 47 -3.40 -8.71 -7.69
N GLN A 48 -3.50 -9.43 -8.80
CA GLN A 48 -2.48 -9.31 -9.87
C GLN A 48 -2.47 -7.91 -10.46
N LEU A 49 -3.64 -7.34 -10.68
CA LEU A 49 -3.75 -5.97 -11.17
C LEU A 49 -3.16 -5.00 -10.14
N MET A 50 -3.45 -5.21 -8.85
CA MET A 50 -2.90 -4.35 -7.82
C MET A 50 -1.38 -4.45 -7.72
N CYS A 51 -0.81 -5.61 -7.95
CA CYS A 51 0.64 -5.72 -7.99
C CYS A 51 1.25 -4.87 -9.11
N ARG A 52 0.62 -4.88 -10.28
CA ARG A 52 1.09 -4.04 -11.41
C ARG A 52 0.92 -2.56 -11.13
N VAL A 53 -0.23 -2.18 -10.56
CA VAL A 53 -0.50 -0.79 -10.19
C VAL A 53 0.50 -0.31 -9.14
N ALA A 54 0.75 -1.11 -8.13
CA ALA A 54 1.69 -0.78 -7.06
C ALA A 54 3.11 -0.55 -7.62
N GLU A 55 3.53 -1.40 -8.56
CA GLU A 55 4.83 -1.25 -9.20
C GLU A 55 4.92 0.05 -9.98
N ILE A 56 3.89 0.37 -10.75
CA ILE A 56 3.85 1.62 -11.52
C ILE A 56 3.88 2.84 -10.58
N LEU A 57 3.14 2.78 -9.49
CA LEU A 57 3.05 3.87 -8.53
C LEU A 57 4.18 3.87 -7.51
N LYS A 58 5.08 2.90 -7.58
CA LYS A 58 6.27 2.77 -6.72
C LYS A 58 5.91 2.76 -5.24
N MET A 59 4.94 1.90 -4.91
CA MET A 59 4.49 1.67 -3.55
C MET A 59 4.42 0.17 -3.29
N PRO A 60 4.65 -0.27 -2.05
CA PRO A 60 4.43 -1.68 -1.74
C PRO A 60 2.95 -2.00 -1.84
N VAL A 61 2.62 -3.18 -2.36
CA VAL A 61 1.20 -3.53 -2.56
C VAL A 61 0.42 -3.52 -1.24
N SER A 62 1.05 -3.89 -0.15
CA SER A 62 0.41 -3.90 1.17
C SER A 62 -0.05 -2.52 1.63
N TRP A 63 0.63 -1.46 1.18
CA TRP A 63 0.25 -0.09 1.52
C TRP A 63 -1.20 0.23 1.10
N PHE A 64 -1.64 -0.32 -0.04
CA PHE A 64 -2.99 -0.08 -0.55
C PHE A 64 -4.07 -0.75 0.30
N TYR A 65 -3.67 -1.64 1.23
CA TYR A 65 -4.59 -2.40 2.07
C TYR A 65 -4.49 -2.04 3.55
N THR A 66 -3.62 -1.08 3.89
CA THR A 66 -3.33 -0.72 5.28
C THR A 66 -4.14 0.51 5.67
N GLU A 67 -5.04 0.35 6.64
CA GLU A 67 -5.89 1.45 7.09
C GLU A 67 -5.15 2.44 7.97
N ASP A 68 -4.34 1.92 8.91
CA ASP A 68 -3.63 2.78 9.86
C ASP A 68 -2.60 3.65 9.14
N GLU A 69 -2.70 4.97 9.36
CA GLU A 69 -1.84 5.93 8.66
C GLU A 69 -0.38 5.80 9.06
N ASP A 70 -0.11 5.57 10.33
CA ASP A 70 1.28 5.42 10.80
C ASP A 70 1.91 4.14 10.24
N HIS A 71 1.14 3.05 10.20
CA HIS A 71 1.62 1.80 9.63
C HIS A 71 1.87 1.98 8.12
N ALA A 72 0.95 2.64 7.43
CA ALA A 72 1.10 2.92 6.00
C ALA A 72 2.36 3.76 5.75
N ARG A 73 2.60 4.77 6.58
CA ARG A 73 3.80 5.60 6.45
C ARG A 73 5.08 4.81 6.69
N LEU A 74 5.07 3.91 7.66
CA LEU A 74 6.21 3.05 7.92
C LEU A 74 6.52 2.16 6.71
N GLN A 75 5.49 1.64 6.06
CA GLN A 75 5.66 0.85 4.84
C GLN A 75 6.28 1.66 3.71
N GLU A 76 5.85 2.92 3.53
CA GLU A 76 6.46 3.81 2.54
C GLU A 76 7.94 4.03 2.82
N ILE A 77 8.27 4.32 4.07
CA ILE A 77 9.66 4.55 4.47
C ILE A 77 10.50 3.33 4.17
N TYR A 78 10.03 2.16 4.61
CA TYR A 78 10.74 0.91 4.40
C TYR A 78 10.98 0.66 2.90
N TYR A 79 9.94 0.89 2.09
CA TYR A 79 10.02 0.67 0.65
C TYR A 79 11.08 1.57 -0.01
N LEU A 80 11.22 2.81 0.47
CA LEU A 80 12.15 3.78 -0.10
C LEU A 80 13.60 3.58 0.35
N LEU A 81 13.81 2.82 1.43
CA LEU A 81 15.15 2.62 1.95
C LEU A 81 15.94 1.58 1.17
N SER A 82 17.25 1.77 1.10
CA SER A 82 18.16 0.77 0.57
C SER A 82 18.18 -0.48 1.48
N PRO A 83 18.65 -1.64 0.97
CA PRO A 83 18.74 -2.83 1.81
C PRO A 83 19.53 -2.62 3.11
N VAL A 84 20.62 -1.86 3.05
CA VAL A 84 21.44 -1.57 4.24
C VAL A 84 20.64 -0.72 5.23
N ALA A 85 19.95 0.31 4.74
CA ALA A 85 19.14 1.18 5.59
C ALA A 85 17.95 0.41 6.19
N ARG A 86 17.36 -0.53 5.44
CA ARG A 86 16.30 -1.40 5.96
C ARG A 86 16.79 -2.24 7.14
N GLN A 87 18.00 -2.78 7.04
CA GLN A 87 18.59 -3.54 8.14
C GLN A 87 18.77 -2.67 9.38
N ALA A 88 19.22 -1.43 9.20
CA ALA A 88 19.39 -0.50 10.32
C ALA A 88 18.04 -0.17 10.96
N LEU A 89 17.01 0.05 10.16
CA LEU A 89 15.66 0.30 10.66
C LEU A 89 15.15 -0.90 11.44
N MET A 90 15.33 -2.10 10.91
CA MET A 90 14.87 -3.32 11.60
C MET A 90 15.59 -3.54 12.92
N ALA A 91 16.90 -3.28 12.95
CA ALA A 91 17.66 -3.40 14.19
C ALA A 91 17.13 -2.44 15.26
N GLN A 92 16.83 -1.22 14.85
CA GLN A 92 16.26 -0.23 15.76
C GLN A 92 14.86 -0.64 16.24
N ALA A 93 14.05 -1.15 15.33
CA ALA A 93 12.71 -1.63 15.67
C ALA A 93 12.76 -2.78 16.69
N GLU A 94 13.71 -3.70 16.53
CA GLU A 94 13.88 -4.80 17.48
C GLU A 94 14.25 -4.28 18.87
N ILE A 95 15.09 -3.24 18.95
CA ILE A 95 15.44 -2.63 20.23
C ILE A 95 14.20 -2.01 20.87
N VAL A 96 13.42 -1.27 20.08
CA VAL A 96 12.18 -0.64 20.57
C VAL A 96 11.23 -1.71 21.12
N LEU A 97 11.07 -2.81 20.41
CA LEU A 97 10.19 -3.89 20.84
C LEU A 97 10.70 -4.53 22.15
N SER A 98 12.00 -4.74 22.28
CA SER A 98 12.57 -5.37 23.47
C SER A 98 12.42 -4.50 24.72
N THR A 99 12.44 -3.18 24.55
CA THR A 99 12.29 -2.24 25.68
C THR A 99 10.83 -1.89 25.95
N ASN A 100 9.91 -2.25 25.03
CA ASN A 100 8.48 -2.00 25.16
C ASN A 100 7.71 -3.28 24.80
N PRO A 101 7.91 -4.37 25.56
CA PRO A 101 7.26 -5.63 25.20
C PRO A 101 5.75 -5.52 25.35
N PRO A 102 4.98 -6.17 24.46
CA PRO A 102 3.53 -6.16 24.56
C PRO A 102 3.08 -6.85 25.85
N SER A 103 2.07 -6.27 26.52
CA SER A 103 1.43 -6.91 27.65
C SER A 103 0.36 -7.90 27.14
N ALA A 104 -0.14 -8.77 28.03
CA ALA A 104 -1.21 -9.70 27.67
C ALA A 104 -2.45 -8.97 27.17
N SER A 105 -2.72 -7.76 27.69
CA SER A 105 -3.87 -6.98 27.26
C SER A 105 -3.66 -6.31 25.92
N GLU A 106 -2.41 -6.14 25.48
CA GLU A 106 -2.08 -5.57 24.18
C GLU A 106 -1.97 -6.65 23.10
N SER A 107 -1.79 -7.90 23.48
CA SER A 107 -1.79 -9.03 22.56
C SER A 107 -3.24 -9.36 22.23
N THR A 108 -3.86 -8.55 21.42
CA THR A 108 -5.30 -8.66 21.18
C THR A 108 -5.61 -9.66 20.09
N PRO A 109 -6.82 -10.24 20.13
CA PRO A 109 -7.28 -11.09 19.04
C PRO A 109 -7.34 -10.40 17.70
N ALA A 110 -7.43 -9.08 17.67
CA ALA A 110 -7.46 -8.33 16.42
C ALA A 110 -6.22 -8.58 15.58
N ALA A 111 -5.07 -8.73 16.21
CA ALA A 111 -3.83 -9.04 15.50
C ALA A 111 -3.85 -10.45 14.93
N ALA A 112 -4.57 -11.35 15.56
CA ALA A 112 -4.64 -12.76 15.14
C ALA A 112 -5.80 -13.02 14.17
N SER A 113 -6.72 -12.10 14.03
CA SER A 113 -7.92 -12.31 13.21
C SER A 113 -7.64 -12.19 11.72
N ASN A 114 -6.45 -11.95 11.34
CA ASN A 114 -6.08 -11.81 9.93
C ASN A 114 -5.65 -13.15 9.31
#